data_d514b45c279977def72072d65e865d79
#
_entry.id   d514b45c279977def72072d65e865d79
#
_cell.length_a   1.000
_cell.length_b   1.000
_cell.length_c   1.000
_cell.angle_alpha   90.00
_cell.angle_beta   90.00
_cell.angle_gamma   90.00
#
_symmetry.space_group_name_H-M   'P 1'
#
loop_
_entity.id
_entity.type
_entity.pdbx_description
1 polymer ?
#
loop_
_entity_poly.entity_id
_entity_poly.type
_entity_poly.pdbx_seq_one_letter_code
_entity_poly.pdbx_strand_id
1 'polypeptide(L)'
;EEAEFLVEAELGLVNPVFTDQRLVLVDPGWYGDPSSGQVRLAWHITASGDDAFGKHVFVDARNREVFDHWPAVHSAVDRKIYDGSGGSLPGNLVRGEGAAETGDAELDNLYEYVGDFHRLLLEGYNRDSIDGAGTPLVSTGRWNSNICPNAIWNGSGTAFCSGLATDDIVGHEFGHGLVDFTADLIYQNQSGQLNESFADV
;
A
#
# COMPACT_ATOMS: atom_id res chain seq x y z
N GLU A 1 -2.17 -24.25 20.75
CA GLU A 1 -2.17 -25.58 20.13
C GLU A 1 -3.40 -25.82 19.26
N GLU A 2 -4.65 -25.68 19.80
CA GLU A 2 -5.87 -25.96 19.03
C GLU A 2 -6.12 -24.92 17.91
N ALA A 3 -5.91 -23.64 18.18
CA ALA A 3 -6.02 -22.59 17.17
C ALA A 3 -4.93 -22.72 16.09
N GLU A 4 -3.74 -23.13 16.42
CA GLU A 4 -2.64 -23.41 15.50
C GLU A 4 -2.99 -24.53 14.52
N PHE A 5 -3.58 -25.61 15.04
CA PHE A 5 -4.04 -26.72 14.18
C PHE A 5 -5.08 -26.29 13.17
N LEU A 6 -6.02 -25.40 13.54
CA LEU A 6 -7.02 -24.86 12.63
C LEU A 6 -6.37 -23.96 11.55
N VAL A 7 -5.40 -23.16 11.93
CA VAL A 7 -4.66 -22.29 11.00
C VAL A 7 -3.83 -23.12 10.02
N GLU A 8 -3.14 -24.16 10.50
CA GLU A 8 -2.39 -25.09 9.65
C GLU A 8 -3.28 -25.76 8.61
N ALA A 9 -4.44 -26.27 9.05
CA ALA A 9 -5.40 -26.95 8.18
C ALA A 9 -6.02 -26.00 7.13
N GLU A 10 -6.39 -24.78 7.52
CA GLU A 10 -7.00 -23.77 6.63
C GLU A 10 -6.03 -23.24 5.59
N LEU A 11 -4.78 -22.98 6.00
CA LEU A 11 -3.78 -22.37 5.12
C LEU A 11 -2.93 -23.37 4.36
N GLY A 12 -3.02 -24.67 4.68
CA GLY A 12 -2.21 -25.73 4.06
C GLY A 12 -0.72 -25.54 4.26
N LEU A 13 -0.30 -25.03 5.42
CA LEU A 13 1.11 -24.72 5.70
C LEU A 13 1.96 -26.00 5.85
N VAL A 14 3.17 -25.96 5.32
CA VAL A 14 4.20 -27.01 5.49
C VAL A 14 5.21 -26.52 6.53
N ASN A 15 5.46 -27.34 7.56
CA ASN A 15 6.32 -27.00 8.71
C ASN A 15 5.96 -25.64 9.34
N PRO A 16 4.72 -25.47 9.84
CA PRO A 16 4.26 -24.18 10.30
C PRO A 16 5.03 -23.66 11.50
N VAL A 17 5.34 -22.37 11.48
CA VAL A 17 5.88 -21.61 12.61
C VAL A 17 4.84 -20.57 13.02
N PHE A 18 4.46 -20.59 14.30
CA PHE A 18 3.48 -19.69 14.87
C PHE A 18 4.15 -18.71 15.82
N THR A 19 3.90 -17.43 15.60
CA THR A 19 4.43 -16.35 16.43
C THR A 19 3.32 -15.36 16.80
N ASP A 20 3.59 -14.46 17.73
CA ASP A 20 2.71 -13.36 18.14
C ASP A 20 1.26 -13.79 18.45
N GLN A 21 1.12 -14.88 19.21
CA GLN A 21 -0.19 -15.39 19.60
C GLN A 21 -0.78 -14.55 20.73
N ARG A 22 -1.88 -13.88 20.47
CA ARG A 22 -2.58 -13.05 21.46
C ARG A 22 -4.09 -13.07 21.27
N LEU A 23 -4.82 -12.84 22.38
CA LEU A 23 -6.26 -12.69 22.35
C LEU A 23 -6.61 -11.23 22.10
N VAL A 24 -7.43 -10.97 21.09
CA VAL A 24 -7.82 -9.63 20.64
C VAL A 24 -9.33 -9.52 20.47
N LEU A 25 -9.83 -8.29 20.55
CA LEU A 25 -11.20 -7.98 20.15
C LEU A 25 -11.16 -7.43 18.71
N VAL A 26 -11.89 -8.08 17.81
CA VAL A 26 -11.93 -7.74 16.38
C VAL A 26 -13.36 -7.35 16.01
N ASP A 27 -13.50 -6.20 15.35
CA ASP A 27 -14.73 -5.84 14.64
C ASP A 27 -14.54 -6.17 13.16
N PRO A 28 -15.22 -7.20 12.62
CA PRO A 28 -15.10 -7.57 11.20
C PRO A 28 -15.46 -6.44 10.24
N GLY A 29 -16.27 -5.48 10.69
CA GLY A 29 -16.61 -4.30 9.89
C GLY A 29 -15.46 -3.34 9.65
N TRP A 30 -14.40 -3.45 10.42
CA TRP A 30 -13.21 -2.61 10.25
C TRP A 30 -12.42 -2.94 8.97
N TYR A 31 -12.59 -4.14 8.43
CA TYR A 31 -11.87 -4.62 7.24
C TYR A 31 -12.73 -4.57 5.95
N GLY A 32 -13.80 -3.77 5.94
CA GLY A 32 -14.66 -3.64 4.77
C GLY A 32 -15.70 -4.75 4.60
N ASP A 33 -15.72 -5.73 5.48
CA ASP A 33 -16.83 -6.68 5.55
C ASP A 33 -18.05 -5.93 6.11
N PRO A 34 -19.26 -6.08 5.53
CA PRO A 34 -20.44 -5.44 6.07
C PRO A 34 -20.59 -5.87 7.52
N SER A 35 -20.32 -4.94 8.41
CA SER A 35 -20.18 -5.22 9.84
C SER A 35 -21.42 -5.95 10.35
N SER A 36 -21.18 -7.11 10.94
CA SER A 36 -22.23 -7.83 11.67
C SER A 36 -22.65 -7.09 12.92
N GLY A 37 -22.02 -5.94 13.22
CA GLY A 37 -22.21 -5.19 14.47
C GLY A 37 -21.77 -5.94 15.71
N GLN A 38 -21.07 -7.06 15.57
CA GLN A 38 -20.62 -7.91 16.67
C GLN A 38 -19.10 -7.97 16.72
N VAL A 39 -18.55 -7.34 17.76
CA VAL A 39 -17.15 -7.53 18.12
C VAL A 39 -16.91 -8.99 18.48
N ARG A 40 -15.90 -9.62 17.87
CA ARG A 40 -15.49 -11.00 18.13
C ARG A 40 -14.26 -11.03 19.03
N LEU A 41 -14.25 -11.95 19.98
CA LEU A 41 -13.04 -12.30 20.71
C LEU A 41 -12.30 -13.33 19.86
N ALA A 42 -11.09 -13.02 19.43
CA ALA A 42 -10.33 -13.85 18.50
C ALA A 42 -8.89 -14.09 18.98
N TRP A 43 -8.36 -15.25 18.64
CA TRP A 43 -6.93 -15.46 18.62
C TRP A 43 -6.36 -14.83 17.36
N HIS A 44 -5.48 -13.84 17.54
CA HIS A 44 -4.60 -13.34 16.48
C HIS A 44 -3.31 -14.14 16.52
N ILE A 45 -2.96 -14.75 15.40
CA ILE A 45 -1.80 -15.62 15.26
C ILE A 45 -1.05 -15.20 14.01
N THR A 46 0.26 -15.01 14.11
CA THR A 46 1.10 -14.90 12.93
C THR A 46 1.64 -16.28 12.59
N ALA A 47 1.30 -16.78 11.41
CA ALA A 47 1.67 -18.10 10.93
C ALA A 47 2.50 -18.00 9.64
N SER A 48 3.56 -18.83 9.52
CA SER A 48 4.37 -18.98 8.31
C SER A 48 4.68 -20.46 8.07
N GLY A 49 5.12 -20.81 6.87
CA GLY A 49 5.57 -22.17 6.52
C GLY A 49 6.73 -22.09 5.53
N ASP A 50 7.32 -23.24 5.19
CA ASP A 50 8.50 -23.31 4.31
C ASP A 50 8.29 -22.64 2.96
N ASP A 51 7.07 -22.73 2.40
CA ASP A 51 6.71 -22.21 1.08
C ASP A 51 5.75 -21.01 1.15
N ALA A 52 5.52 -20.45 2.35
CA ALA A 52 4.51 -19.41 2.55
C ALA A 52 5.07 -18.23 3.34
N PHE A 53 4.86 -17.04 2.80
CA PHE A 53 5.06 -15.81 3.57
C PHE A 53 4.15 -15.82 4.81
N GLY A 54 4.64 -15.22 5.90
CA GLY A 54 3.86 -15.09 7.12
C GLY A 54 2.48 -14.48 6.87
N LYS A 55 1.48 -14.97 7.61
CA LYS A 55 0.11 -14.45 7.57
C LYS A 55 -0.36 -14.11 8.98
N HIS A 56 -1.07 -13.00 9.11
CA HIS A 56 -1.91 -12.75 10.25
C HIS A 56 -3.22 -13.53 10.08
N VAL A 57 -3.60 -14.29 11.08
CA VAL A 57 -4.78 -15.14 11.05
C VAL A 57 -5.62 -14.89 12.29
N PHE A 58 -6.93 -14.79 12.11
CA PHE A 58 -7.88 -14.55 13.18
C PHE A 58 -8.82 -15.73 13.34
N VAL A 59 -8.75 -16.36 14.51
CA VAL A 59 -9.56 -17.52 14.87
C VAL A 59 -10.54 -17.11 15.98
N ASP A 60 -11.83 -17.19 15.72
CA ASP A 60 -12.85 -16.90 16.73
C ASP A 60 -12.68 -17.80 17.97
N ALA A 61 -12.52 -17.18 19.14
CA ALA A 61 -12.22 -17.89 20.37
C ALA A 61 -13.41 -18.71 20.92
N ARG A 62 -14.62 -18.55 20.37
CA ARG A 62 -15.85 -19.23 20.81
C ARG A 62 -16.23 -20.41 19.94
N ASN A 63 -16.27 -20.18 18.60
CA ASN A 63 -16.71 -21.18 17.64
C ASN A 63 -15.56 -21.84 16.86
N ARG A 64 -14.30 -21.34 17.03
CA ARG A 64 -13.09 -21.89 16.41
C ARG A 64 -13.03 -21.75 14.89
N GLU A 65 -13.76 -20.81 14.36
CA GLU A 65 -13.76 -20.47 12.93
C GLU A 65 -12.56 -19.59 12.62
N VAL A 66 -11.77 -19.92 11.58
CA VAL A 66 -10.86 -18.97 10.96
C VAL A 66 -11.72 -18.04 10.12
N PHE A 67 -11.89 -16.80 10.53
CA PHE A 67 -12.82 -15.90 9.87
C PHE A 67 -12.12 -14.79 9.07
N ASP A 68 -10.80 -14.63 9.26
CA ASP A 68 -10.03 -13.66 8.48
C ASP A 68 -8.54 -13.98 8.48
N HIS A 69 -7.86 -13.63 7.40
CA HIS A 69 -6.40 -13.71 7.31
C HIS A 69 -5.85 -12.79 6.22
N TRP A 70 -4.67 -12.22 6.45
CA TRP A 70 -3.92 -11.42 5.46
C TRP A 70 -2.41 -11.63 5.59
N PRO A 71 -1.61 -11.27 4.57
CA PRO A 71 -0.16 -11.38 4.63
C PRO A 71 0.43 -10.64 5.84
N ALA A 72 1.33 -11.29 6.58
CA ALA A 72 2.07 -10.69 7.70
C ALA A 72 3.41 -10.07 7.24
N VAL A 73 3.86 -10.44 6.06
CA VAL A 73 5.05 -9.87 5.44
C VAL A 73 4.58 -9.00 4.29
N HIS A 74 4.78 -7.72 4.47
CA HIS A 74 4.73 -6.78 3.38
C HIS A 74 6.10 -6.77 2.73
N SER A 75 6.17 -6.70 1.40
CA SER A 75 7.44 -6.46 0.74
C SER A 75 8.00 -5.13 1.26
N ALA A 76 9.32 -5.04 1.37
CA ALA A 76 9.93 -3.74 1.64
C ALA A 76 9.46 -2.77 0.54
N VAL A 77 9.09 -1.54 0.92
CA VAL A 77 8.75 -0.51 -0.06
C VAL A 77 9.84 -0.42 -1.13
N ASP A 78 9.46 -0.37 -2.40
CA ASP A 78 10.38 -0.17 -3.53
C ASP A 78 10.10 1.19 -4.17
N ARG A 79 10.80 2.22 -3.71
CA ARG A 79 10.71 3.59 -4.23
C ARG A 79 11.72 3.80 -5.35
N LYS A 80 11.27 4.40 -6.44
CA LYS A 80 12.11 4.76 -7.58
C LYS A 80 11.89 6.21 -7.96
N ILE A 81 12.84 7.07 -7.60
CA ILE A 81 12.78 8.50 -7.87
C ILE A 81 13.63 8.84 -9.09
N TYR A 82 13.01 9.51 -10.01
CA TYR A 82 13.59 9.94 -11.26
C TYR A 82 13.67 11.46 -11.36
N ASP A 83 14.69 11.95 -12.06
CA ASP A 83 14.82 13.35 -12.45
C ASP A 83 14.29 13.53 -13.88
N GLY A 84 13.18 14.26 -14.01
CA GLY A 84 12.51 14.58 -15.25
C GLY A 84 12.93 15.90 -15.91
N SER A 85 13.99 16.54 -15.45
CA SER A 85 14.45 17.84 -15.97
C SER A 85 14.76 17.83 -17.46
N GLY A 86 15.06 16.66 -18.03
CA GLY A 86 15.22 16.45 -19.48
C GLY A 86 13.93 16.34 -20.29
N GLY A 87 12.75 16.40 -19.64
CA GLY A 87 11.43 16.37 -20.27
C GLY A 87 10.88 14.98 -20.58
N SER A 88 11.68 13.92 -20.46
CA SER A 88 11.22 12.54 -20.66
C SER A 88 10.64 11.95 -19.37
N LEU A 89 9.69 11.01 -19.49
CA LEU A 89 9.18 10.21 -18.39
C LEU A 89 9.63 8.75 -18.55
N PRO A 90 10.09 8.11 -17.43
CA PRO A 90 10.27 8.70 -16.11
C PRO A 90 11.50 9.59 -15.94
N GLY A 91 12.40 9.68 -16.92
CA GLY A 91 13.66 10.43 -16.84
C GLY A 91 14.84 9.58 -16.37
N ASN A 92 15.77 10.18 -15.63
CA ASN A 92 16.94 9.47 -15.11
C ASN A 92 16.68 9.01 -13.67
N LEU A 93 16.87 7.71 -13.39
CA LEU A 93 16.81 7.21 -12.01
C LEU A 93 17.91 7.84 -11.18
N VAL A 94 17.53 8.52 -10.09
CA VAL A 94 18.48 9.25 -9.22
C VAL A 94 18.51 8.68 -7.81
N ARG A 95 17.40 8.08 -7.31
CA ARG A 95 17.37 7.45 -6.00
C ARG A 95 16.43 6.23 -6.03
N GLY A 96 16.96 5.05 -5.74
CA GLY A 96 16.18 3.84 -5.50
C GLY A 96 16.06 3.55 -4.02
N GLU A 97 15.34 2.48 -3.66
CA GLU A 97 15.18 2.09 -2.27
C GLU A 97 16.52 1.83 -1.59
N GLY A 98 16.68 2.39 -0.39
CA GLY A 98 17.91 2.27 0.40
C GLY A 98 19.13 3.05 -0.15
N ALA A 99 19.00 3.76 -1.27
CA ALA A 99 20.07 4.58 -1.80
C ALA A 99 20.27 5.88 -0.97
N ALA A 100 21.50 6.39 -0.97
CA ALA A 100 21.81 7.65 -0.33
C ALA A 100 21.04 8.83 -0.96
N GLU A 101 20.91 9.91 -0.20
CA GLU A 101 20.34 11.18 -0.68
C GLU A 101 21.05 11.68 -1.94
N THR A 102 20.28 12.31 -2.82
CA THR A 102 20.79 12.89 -4.08
C THR A 102 21.52 14.22 -3.83
N GLY A 103 21.20 14.89 -2.72
CA GLY A 103 21.60 16.26 -2.40
C GLY A 103 20.71 17.32 -3.05
N ASP A 104 19.68 16.93 -3.79
CA ASP A 104 18.62 17.80 -4.29
C ASP A 104 17.40 17.67 -3.37
N ALA A 105 17.07 18.74 -2.66
CA ALA A 105 16.03 18.71 -1.64
C ALA A 105 14.64 18.35 -2.19
N GLU A 106 14.32 18.72 -3.44
CA GLU A 106 13.02 18.39 -4.04
C GLU A 106 12.92 16.88 -4.30
N LEU A 107 13.98 16.27 -4.84
CA LEU A 107 14.01 14.84 -5.13
C LEU A 107 14.11 13.98 -3.86
N ASP A 108 14.85 14.48 -2.86
CA ASP A 108 15.00 13.79 -1.58
C ASP A 108 13.69 13.85 -0.76
N ASN A 109 12.99 15.00 -0.75
CA ASN A 109 11.68 15.11 -0.14
C ASN A 109 10.64 14.24 -0.86
N LEU A 110 10.64 14.20 -2.20
CA LEU A 110 9.77 13.32 -2.97
C LEU A 110 9.94 11.85 -2.56
N TYR A 111 11.17 11.40 -2.34
CA TYR A 111 11.44 10.06 -1.84
C TYR A 111 10.79 9.80 -0.48
N GLU A 112 10.86 10.75 0.45
CA GLU A 112 10.23 10.61 1.76
C GLU A 112 8.71 10.61 1.67
N TYR A 113 8.08 11.51 0.89
CA TYR A 113 6.62 11.58 0.71
C TYR A 113 6.04 10.31 0.07
N VAL A 114 6.76 9.71 -0.89
CA VAL A 114 6.38 8.39 -1.45
C VAL A 114 6.41 7.31 -0.36
N GLY A 115 7.38 7.39 0.56
CA GLY A 115 7.45 6.50 1.71
C GLY A 115 6.30 6.69 2.69
N ASP A 116 5.89 7.94 2.93
CA ASP A 116 4.77 8.29 3.80
C ASP A 116 3.45 7.77 3.23
N PHE A 117 3.24 7.91 1.93
CA PHE A 117 2.08 7.33 1.25
C PHE A 117 2.04 5.80 1.36
N HIS A 118 3.16 5.11 1.11
CA HIS A 118 3.24 3.66 1.28
C HIS A 118 2.92 3.25 2.73
N ARG A 119 3.49 3.97 3.71
CA ARG A 119 3.24 3.71 5.13
C ARG A 119 1.77 3.90 5.49
N LEU A 120 1.10 4.94 4.95
CA LEU A 120 -0.34 5.13 5.12
C LEU A 120 -1.13 3.92 4.62
N LEU A 121 -0.84 3.43 3.43
CA LEU A 121 -1.51 2.24 2.88
C LEU A 121 -1.24 1.00 3.74
N LEU A 122 0.00 0.81 4.16
CA LEU A 122 0.41 -0.35 4.91
C LEU A 122 -0.17 -0.37 6.33
N GLU A 123 0.03 0.71 7.09
CA GLU A 123 -0.37 0.80 8.50
C GLU A 123 -1.87 1.09 8.66
N GLY A 124 -2.44 1.90 7.77
CA GLY A 124 -3.85 2.29 7.82
C GLY A 124 -4.80 1.26 7.23
N TYR A 125 -4.39 0.61 6.16
CA TYR A 125 -5.27 -0.26 5.36
C TYR A 125 -4.72 -1.67 5.15
N ASN A 126 -3.59 -2.01 5.77
CA ASN A 126 -2.89 -3.30 5.58
C ASN A 126 -2.68 -3.64 4.09
N ARG A 127 -2.39 -2.62 3.28
CA ARG A 127 -2.25 -2.73 1.83
C ARG A 127 -0.81 -2.46 1.42
N ASP A 128 -0.18 -3.43 0.77
CA ASP A 128 1.19 -3.32 0.29
C ASP A 128 1.22 -2.65 -1.08
N SER A 129 1.57 -1.36 -1.11
CA SER A 129 1.58 -0.52 -2.30
C SER A 129 0.19 -0.28 -2.93
N ILE A 130 0.15 0.41 -4.07
CA ILE A 130 -1.09 0.78 -4.78
C ILE A 130 -1.87 -0.43 -5.34
N ASP A 131 -1.18 -1.52 -5.67
CA ASP A 131 -1.79 -2.75 -6.19
C ASP A 131 -2.14 -3.78 -5.10
N GLY A 132 -1.66 -3.57 -3.86
CA GLY A 132 -1.80 -4.52 -2.76
C GLY A 132 -0.83 -5.69 -2.82
N ALA A 133 0.16 -5.67 -3.73
CA ALA A 133 1.12 -6.74 -3.99
C ALA A 133 2.59 -6.26 -3.99
N GLY A 134 2.85 -5.02 -3.54
CA GLY A 134 4.20 -4.47 -3.42
C GLY A 134 4.79 -3.96 -4.73
N THR A 135 3.96 -3.51 -5.68
CA THR A 135 4.48 -2.90 -6.91
C THR A 135 5.37 -1.69 -6.60
N PRO A 136 6.48 -1.49 -7.36
CA PRO A 136 7.34 -0.34 -7.17
C PRO A 136 6.60 0.98 -7.30
N LEU A 137 6.83 1.90 -6.36
CA LEU A 137 6.32 3.27 -6.44
C LEU A 137 7.27 4.15 -7.23
N VAL A 138 6.89 4.44 -8.45
CA VAL A 138 7.68 5.21 -9.42
C VAL A 138 7.25 6.66 -9.39
N SER A 139 8.19 7.59 -9.15
CA SER A 139 7.94 9.03 -9.11
C SER A 139 9.01 9.81 -9.87
N THR A 140 8.58 10.80 -10.61
CA THR A 140 9.45 11.73 -11.33
C THR A 140 9.29 13.12 -10.77
N GLY A 141 10.34 13.65 -10.14
CA GLY A 141 10.41 15.06 -9.74
C GLY A 141 11.03 15.93 -10.83
N ARG A 142 10.86 17.26 -10.68
CA ARG A 142 11.44 18.26 -11.57
C ARG A 142 11.09 18.07 -13.04
N TRP A 143 9.93 17.46 -13.29
CA TRP A 143 9.50 17.22 -14.67
C TRP A 143 9.35 18.49 -15.46
N ASN A 144 10.04 18.55 -16.60
CA ASN A 144 9.99 19.68 -17.52
C ASN A 144 9.09 19.35 -18.71
N SER A 145 7.88 19.89 -18.69
CA SER A 145 6.85 19.63 -19.68
C SER A 145 6.11 20.90 -20.08
N ASN A 146 5.49 20.89 -21.25
CA ASN A 146 4.66 22.00 -21.74
C ASN A 146 3.32 22.15 -20.99
N ILE A 147 2.97 21.17 -20.14
CA ILE A 147 1.78 21.25 -19.27
C ILE A 147 2.09 21.81 -17.89
N CYS A 148 3.35 22.13 -17.58
CA CYS A 148 3.73 22.72 -16.31
C CYS A 148 3.13 24.16 -16.16
N PRO A 149 2.73 24.56 -14.93
CA PRO A 149 2.82 23.79 -13.68
C PRO A 149 1.73 22.74 -13.57
N ASN A 150 2.08 21.50 -13.33
CA ASN A 150 1.13 20.40 -13.14
C ASN A 150 1.80 19.21 -12.43
N ALA A 151 0.98 18.32 -11.87
CA ALA A 151 1.34 16.99 -11.45
C ALA A 151 0.42 15.98 -12.14
N ILE A 152 0.82 14.74 -12.29
CA ILE A 152 0.01 13.71 -12.92
C ILE A 152 0.33 12.30 -12.39
N TRP A 153 -0.68 11.46 -12.30
CA TRP A 153 -0.58 10.02 -12.42
C TRP A 153 -0.70 9.63 -13.91
N ASN A 154 0.23 8.83 -14.44
CA ASN A 154 0.25 8.48 -15.87
C ASN A 154 -0.09 7.01 -16.16
N GLY A 155 -0.65 6.29 -15.18
CA GLY A 155 -0.99 4.86 -15.29
C GLY A 155 0.16 3.91 -14.91
N SER A 156 1.37 4.43 -14.63
CA SER A 156 2.53 3.62 -14.23
C SER A 156 3.41 4.28 -13.17
N GLY A 157 3.18 5.55 -12.89
CA GLY A 157 3.90 6.34 -11.90
C GLY A 157 3.42 7.78 -11.90
N THR A 158 3.96 8.56 -10.97
CA THR A 158 3.64 9.98 -10.80
C THR A 158 4.70 10.86 -11.43
N ALA A 159 4.31 12.07 -11.86
CA ALA A 159 5.25 13.07 -12.34
C ALA A 159 4.85 14.48 -11.87
N PHE A 160 5.83 15.20 -11.33
CA PHE A 160 5.66 16.51 -10.72
C PHE A 160 6.52 17.54 -11.43
N CYS A 161 5.92 18.62 -11.92
CA CYS A 161 6.67 19.79 -12.34
C CYS A 161 7.44 20.38 -11.15
N SER A 162 8.58 21.03 -11.42
CA SER A 162 9.42 21.56 -10.34
C SER A 162 8.64 22.41 -9.35
N GLY A 163 8.84 22.13 -8.05
CA GLY A 163 8.18 22.78 -6.93
C GLY A 163 6.78 22.26 -6.59
N LEU A 164 6.27 21.23 -7.29
CA LEU A 164 4.96 20.63 -7.00
C LEU A 164 5.03 19.28 -6.28
N ALA A 165 6.22 18.74 -6.06
CA ALA A 165 6.39 17.52 -5.27
C ALA A 165 6.26 17.84 -3.77
N THR A 166 5.04 18.13 -3.30
CA THR A 166 4.68 18.32 -1.89
C THR A 166 3.93 17.09 -1.39
N ASP A 167 3.90 16.88 -0.09
CA ASP A 167 3.35 15.66 0.53
C ASP A 167 1.90 15.39 0.12
N ASP A 168 1.07 16.43 0.17
CA ASP A 168 -0.34 16.40 -0.21
C ASP A 168 -0.54 16.09 -1.71
N ILE A 169 0.25 16.73 -2.60
CA ILE A 169 0.14 16.48 -4.05
C ILE A 169 0.68 15.08 -4.40
N VAL A 170 1.74 14.61 -3.72
CA VAL A 170 2.26 13.25 -3.90
C VAL A 170 1.22 12.21 -3.50
N GLY A 171 0.56 12.41 -2.34
CA GLY A 171 -0.55 11.57 -1.89
C GLY A 171 -1.70 11.55 -2.90
N HIS A 172 -2.12 12.71 -3.40
CA HIS A 172 -3.17 12.87 -4.40
C HIS A 172 -2.87 12.09 -5.70
N GLU A 173 -1.68 12.26 -6.27
CA GLU A 173 -1.33 11.58 -7.53
C GLU A 173 -1.24 10.06 -7.37
N PHE A 174 -0.71 9.56 -6.25
CA PHE A 174 -0.77 8.13 -5.95
C PHE A 174 -2.17 7.64 -5.59
N GLY A 175 -3.05 8.52 -5.09
CA GLY A 175 -4.47 8.28 -4.90
C GLY A 175 -5.16 7.88 -6.20
N HIS A 176 -4.85 8.55 -7.33
CA HIS A 176 -5.30 8.13 -8.65
C HIS A 176 -4.81 6.72 -9.00
N GLY A 177 -3.53 6.42 -8.71
CA GLY A 177 -2.98 5.07 -8.88
C GLY A 177 -3.71 4.02 -8.04
N LEU A 178 -4.02 4.35 -6.79
CA LEU A 178 -4.80 3.46 -5.93
C LEU A 178 -6.20 3.20 -6.50
N VAL A 179 -6.86 4.23 -7.05
CA VAL A 179 -8.18 4.09 -7.70
C VAL A 179 -8.10 3.18 -8.92
N ASP A 180 -7.06 3.31 -9.76
CA ASP A 180 -6.86 2.45 -10.93
C ASP A 180 -6.74 0.96 -10.55
N PHE A 181 -6.04 0.66 -9.44
CA PHE A 181 -5.85 -0.70 -8.93
C PHE A 181 -6.99 -1.21 -8.02
N THR A 182 -8.04 -0.42 -7.81
CA THR A 182 -9.16 -0.81 -6.94
C THR A 182 -10.50 -0.67 -7.65
N ALA A 183 -11.04 0.55 -7.69
CA ALA A 183 -12.36 0.83 -8.23
C ALA A 183 -12.35 1.01 -9.77
N ASP A 184 -11.19 1.20 -10.38
CA ASP A 184 -10.98 1.42 -11.83
C ASP A 184 -11.99 2.42 -12.41
N LEU A 185 -12.12 3.57 -11.74
CA LEU A 185 -13.06 4.61 -12.11
C LEU A 185 -12.62 5.29 -13.41
N ILE A 186 -13.41 5.17 -14.45
CA ILE A 186 -13.16 5.87 -15.73
C ILE A 186 -13.06 7.38 -15.45
N TYR A 187 -11.92 7.99 -15.81
CA TYR A 187 -11.63 9.39 -15.57
C TYR A 187 -12.43 10.31 -16.50
N GLN A 188 -13.78 10.31 -16.33
CA GLN A 188 -14.72 11.04 -17.16
C GLN A 188 -16.02 11.38 -16.41
N ASN A 189 -16.51 12.60 -16.53
CA ASN A 189 -17.77 13.04 -15.92
C ASN A 189 -17.83 12.78 -14.39
N GLN A 190 -18.94 12.20 -13.89
CA GLN A 190 -19.13 11.92 -12.46
C GLN A 190 -18.12 10.91 -11.90
N SER A 191 -17.74 9.92 -12.68
CA SER A 191 -16.73 8.93 -12.32
C SER A 191 -15.35 9.60 -12.14
N GLY A 192 -14.99 10.56 -13.01
CA GLY A 192 -13.78 11.35 -12.86
C GLY A 192 -13.81 12.25 -11.62
N GLN A 193 -14.97 12.84 -11.30
CA GLN A 193 -15.12 13.63 -10.07
C GLN A 193 -14.97 12.79 -8.80
N LEU A 194 -15.44 11.54 -8.82
CA LEU A 194 -15.22 10.60 -7.71
C LEU A 194 -13.76 10.22 -7.61
N ASN A 195 -13.09 9.99 -8.72
CA ASN A 195 -11.64 9.69 -8.75
C ASN A 195 -10.84 10.81 -8.08
N GLU A 196 -11.11 12.08 -8.43
CA GLU A 196 -10.52 13.25 -7.75
C GLU A 196 -10.83 13.28 -6.25
N SER A 197 -12.09 13.05 -5.89
CA SER A 197 -12.50 13.06 -4.47
C SER A 197 -11.83 11.96 -3.65
N PHE A 198 -11.59 10.80 -4.23
CA PHE A 198 -10.85 9.73 -3.55
C PHE A 198 -9.35 9.99 -3.48
N ALA A 199 -8.79 10.69 -4.46
CA ALA A 199 -7.39 11.08 -4.45
C ALA A 199 -7.08 12.13 -3.36
N ASP A 200 -8.07 12.93 -2.95
CA ASP A 200 -7.96 13.97 -1.91
C ASP A 200 -8.13 13.45 -0.47
N VAL A 201 -8.50 12.18 -0.26
CA VAL A 201 -8.80 11.60 1.07
C VAL A 201 -7.66 10.74 1.56
#